data_0b496e139e1d53fee55e5c8b3c7b81cc
#
_entry.id   0b496e139e1d53fee55e5c8b3c7b81cc
#
_cell.length_a   1.000
_cell.length_b   1.000
_cell.length_c   1.000
_cell.angle_alpha   90.00
_cell.angle_beta   90.00
_cell.angle_gamma   90.00
#
_symmetry.space_group_name_H-M   'P 1'
#
loop_
_entity.id
_entity.type
_entity.pdbx_description
1 polymer ?
#
loop_
_entity_poly.entity_id
_entity_poly.type
_entity_poly.pdbx_seq_one_letter_code
_entity_poly.pdbx_strand_id
1 'polypeptide(L)'
;MKIGIMTFHNAENYGAVLQAYALKNHLQKMNPSCQVDIVDYRCPLIEESHQYFRPISYFKHTGIRRIVSFLLQFLYFPKRVRVKGVFEAFVTDFLEPQNNSFNEYDYVVYGSDQIWNPSLTGNDTAYFGKGFFGKKIAYAASDGGELVLGEETISLLQDFYAISCREKSLSHKLSQHLPEKSVETVCDPVFLLSKEDWLSFAQPPKERNYLLVYKISENKEMDTEAESFASKWGKQVIQIVYVKSIKKFLCFKQKFVWAITPNEFVGYFAYADFVFTTSFHGSAFSIILEKNFYTFQFAHRNERITDLFHELELSERFVSHIPCYETLEDHAIDWTRVSQKKEQYRQRSVDFLNCSLGDISNKN
;
A
#
# COMPACT_ATOMS: atom_id res chain seq x y z
N MET A 1 -11.16 -25.27 -7.96
CA MET A 1 -11.63 -24.24 -7.03
C MET A 1 -11.20 -22.88 -7.53
N LYS A 2 -12.03 -21.86 -7.35
CA LYS A 2 -11.80 -20.51 -7.84
C LYS A 2 -11.85 -19.51 -6.68
N ILE A 3 -10.81 -18.71 -6.52
CA ILE A 3 -10.67 -17.71 -5.46
C ILE A 3 -10.66 -16.32 -6.12
N GLY A 4 -11.59 -15.46 -5.73
CA GLY A 4 -11.58 -14.06 -6.11
C GLY A 4 -10.88 -13.19 -5.06
N ILE A 5 -10.12 -12.18 -5.47
CA ILE A 5 -9.55 -11.16 -4.60
C ILE A 5 -10.25 -9.84 -4.89
N MET A 6 -10.91 -9.26 -3.90
CA MET A 6 -11.56 -7.97 -4.00
C MET A 6 -10.80 -6.90 -3.22
N THR A 7 -10.07 -6.06 -3.93
CA THR A 7 -9.19 -5.02 -3.37
C THR A 7 -9.07 -3.83 -4.30
N PHE A 8 -8.33 -2.81 -3.89
CA PHE A 8 -7.98 -1.67 -4.74
C PHE A 8 -6.93 -2.09 -5.78
N HIS A 9 -7.36 -2.66 -6.89
CA HIS A 9 -6.49 -3.11 -7.97
C HIS A 9 -6.32 -2.05 -9.08
N ASN A 10 -7.34 -1.20 -9.31
CA ASN A 10 -7.34 -0.17 -10.35
C ASN A 10 -7.07 1.22 -9.73
N ALA A 11 -5.93 1.39 -9.07
CA ALA A 11 -5.55 2.62 -8.41
C ALA A 11 -4.18 3.13 -8.90
N GLU A 12 -4.06 4.44 -9.14
CA GLU A 12 -2.78 5.09 -9.43
C GLU A 12 -1.93 5.22 -8.15
N ASN A 13 -1.72 4.07 -7.46
CA ASN A 13 -1.02 3.99 -6.18
C ASN A 13 -0.15 2.73 -6.14
N TYR A 14 1.18 2.90 -6.00
CA TYR A 14 2.13 1.79 -5.96
C TYR A 14 1.80 0.78 -4.86
N GLY A 15 1.47 1.25 -3.66
CA GLY A 15 1.11 0.37 -2.56
C GLY A 15 -0.11 -0.49 -2.86
N ALA A 16 -1.16 0.12 -3.41
CA ALA A 16 -2.41 -0.58 -3.73
C ALA A 16 -2.21 -1.69 -4.77
N VAL A 17 -1.49 -1.41 -5.86
CA VAL A 17 -1.29 -2.42 -6.91
C VAL A 17 -0.27 -3.49 -6.50
N LEU A 18 0.75 -3.15 -5.70
CA LEU A 18 1.77 -4.09 -5.24
C LEU A 18 1.26 -5.02 -4.14
N GLN A 19 0.37 -4.55 -3.22
CA GLN A 19 -0.27 -5.45 -2.26
C GLN A 19 -1.23 -6.43 -2.96
N ALA A 20 -1.97 -5.98 -3.98
CA ALA A 20 -2.83 -6.86 -4.78
C ALA A 20 -2.01 -7.93 -5.52
N TYR A 21 -0.89 -7.52 -6.13
CA TYR A 21 0.07 -8.43 -6.76
C TYR A 21 0.63 -9.46 -5.76
N ALA A 22 1.06 -9.01 -4.59
CA ALA A 22 1.62 -9.90 -3.56
C ALA A 22 0.59 -10.92 -3.08
N LEU A 23 -0.64 -10.49 -2.81
CA LEU A 23 -1.71 -11.38 -2.36
C LEU A 23 -2.06 -12.43 -3.43
N LYS A 24 -2.25 -12.00 -4.70
CA LYS A 24 -2.53 -12.91 -5.82
C LYS A 24 -1.44 -13.97 -5.96
N ASN A 25 -0.17 -13.54 -5.99
CA ASN A 25 0.95 -14.46 -6.15
C ASN A 25 1.11 -15.42 -4.96
N HIS A 26 0.91 -14.92 -3.73
CA HIS A 26 1.01 -15.77 -2.56
C HIS A 26 -0.09 -16.85 -2.55
N LEU A 27 -1.34 -16.47 -2.78
CA LEU A 27 -2.47 -17.41 -2.84
C LEU A 27 -2.32 -18.43 -3.96
N GLN A 28 -1.80 -18.01 -5.12
CA GLN A 28 -1.53 -18.92 -6.24
C GLN A 28 -0.40 -19.90 -5.91
N LYS A 29 0.67 -19.46 -5.22
CA LYS A 29 1.76 -20.31 -4.75
C LYS A 29 1.29 -21.32 -3.69
N MET A 30 0.44 -20.89 -2.74
CA MET A 30 -0.15 -21.76 -1.71
C MET A 30 -1.05 -22.85 -2.32
N ASN A 31 -1.76 -22.53 -3.38
CA ASN A 31 -2.77 -23.38 -3.99
C ASN A 31 -2.57 -23.47 -5.51
N PRO A 32 -1.55 -24.19 -5.99
CA PRO A 32 -1.22 -24.23 -7.43
C PRO A 32 -2.33 -24.79 -8.33
N SER A 33 -3.22 -25.63 -7.76
CA SER A 33 -4.36 -26.22 -8.47
C SER A 33 -5.60 -25.32 -8.54
N CYS A 34 -5.57 -24.17 -7.82
CA CYS A 34 -6.68 -23.24 -7.78
C CYS A 34 -6.47 -22.12 -8.79
N GLN A 35 -7.55 -21.60 -9.32
CA GLN A 35 -7.53 -20.35 -10.07
C GLN A 35 -7.68 -19.20 -9.07
N VAL A 36 -6.74 -18.23 -9.10
CA VAL A 36 -6.78 -17.03 -8.24
C VAL A 36 -6.89 -15.80 -9.13
N ASP A 37 -8.02 -15.12 -9.05
CA ASP A 37 -8.35 -13.96 -9.88
C ASP A 37 -8.45 -12.70 -9.04
N ILE A 38 -8.05 -11.56 -9.61
CA ILE A 38 -8.49 -10.24 -9.13
C ILE A 38 -9.89 -9.98 -9.70
N VAL A 39 -10.85 -9.68 -8.83
CA VAL A 39 -12.21 -9.29 -9.23
C VAL A 39 -12.18 -7.86 -9.77
N ASP A 40 -12.60 -7.63 -11.02
CA ASP A 40 -12.67 -6.27 -11.60
C ASP A 40 -13.86 -5.49 -11.04
N TYR A 41 -13.84 -5.24 -9.72
CA TYR A 41 -14.80 -4.36 -9.09
C TYR A 41 -14.27 -2.94 -9.01
N ARG A 42 -15.05 -1.99 -9.51
CA ARG A 42 -14.69 -0.56 -9.58
C ARG A 42 -15.60 0.25 -8.69
N CYS A 43 -15.08 0.66 -7.53
CA CYS A 43 -15.80 1.53 -6.61
C CYS A 43 -16.07 2.90 -7.26
N PRO A 44 -17.34 3.36 -7.34
CA PRO A 44 -17.69 4.60 -8.02
C PRO A 44 -16.93 5.83 -7.50
N LEU A 45 -16.75 5.94 -6.17
CA LEU A 45 -16.04 7.07 -5.56
C LEU A 45 -14.55 7.08 -5.94
N ILE A 46 -13.90 5.92 -6.03
CA ILE A 46 -12.52 5.79 -6.46
C ILE A 46 -12.40 6.16 -7.94
N GLU A 47 -13.27 5.64 -8.81
CA GLU A 47 -13.28 5.96 -10.24
C GLU A 47 -13.48 7.47 -10.49
N GLU A 48 -14.37 8.11 -9.73
CA GLU A 48 -14.54 9.57 -9.81
C GLU A 48 -13.25 10.30 -9.42
N SER A 49 -12.52 9.81 -8.43
CA SER A 49 -11.25 10.42 -8.00
C SER A 49 -10.14 10.33 -9.07
N HIS A 50 -10.22 9.35 -9.96
CA HIS A 50 -9.24 9.09 -11.04
C HIS A 50 -9.59 9.77 -12.37
N GLN A 51 -10.68 10.56 -12.45
CA GLN A 51 -11.03 11.28 -13.67
C GLN A 51 -9.94 12.29 -14.09
N TYR A 52 -9.63 12.32 -15.39
CA TYR A 52 -8.60 13.22 -15.93
C TYR A 52 -8.96 14.69 -15.77
N PHE A 53 -10.23 15.00 -16.03
CA PHE A 53 -10.76 16.36 -15.96
C PHE A 53 -11.80 16.46 -14.87
N ARG A 54 -11.60 17.40 -13.98
CA ARG A 54 -12.53 17.71 -12.89
C ARG A 54 -13.23 19.03 -13.17
N PRO A 55 -14.52 19.14 -12.89
CA PRO A 55 -15.25 20.40 -13.10
C PRO A 55 -14.66 21.50 -12.20
N ILE A 56 -14.86 22.75 -12.61
CA ILE A 56 -14.33 23.91 -11.87
C ILE A 56 -14.82 23.95 -10.40
N SER A 57 -16.01 23.38 -10.15
CA SER A 57 -16.58 23.23 -8.81
C SER A 57 -15.77 22.36 -7.85
N TYR A 58 -14.99 21.41 -8.39
CA TYR A 58 -14.15 20.51 -7.61
C TYR A 58 -13.03 21.24 -6.86
N PHE A 59 -12.54 22.36 -7.41
CA PHE A 59 -11.40 23.07 -6.84
C PHE A 59 -11.85 23.94 -5.65
N LYS A 60 -11.33 23.64 -4.46
CA LYS A 60 -11.69 24.30 -3.19
C LYS A 60 -11.25 25.77 -3.10
N HIS A 61 -10.34 26.22 -3.98
CA HIS A 61 -9.91 27.62 -4.01
C HIS A 61 -11.01 28.54 -4.52
N THR A 62 -10.98 29.79 -4.15
CA THR A 62 -11.91 30.85 -4.61
C THR A 62 -11.22 31.82 -5.58
N GLY A 63 -12.00 32.55 -6.37
CA GLY A 63 -11.50 33.56 -7.28
C GLY A 63 -10.53 33.04 -8.34
N ILE A 64 -9.54 33.85 -8.71
CA ILE A 64 -8.58 33.58 -9.78
C ILE A 64 -7.78 32.28 -9.56
N ARG A 65 -7.50 31.93 -8.28
CA ARG A 65 -6.79 30.68 -7.95
C ARG A 65 -7.57 29.44 -8.38
N ARG A 66 -8.89 29.49 -8.32
CA ARG A 66 -9.76 28.41 -8.77
C ARG A 66 -9.66 28.21 -10.29
N ILE A 67 -9.69 29.33 -11.03
CA ILE A 67 -9.56 29.33 -12.50
C ILE A 67 -8.18 28.81 -12.90
N VAL A 68 -7.12 29.29 -12.26
CA VAL A 68 -5.75 28.83 -12.51
C VAL A 68 -5.62 27.32 -12.23
N SER A 69 -6.17 26.83 -11.13
CA SER A 69 -6.14 25.39 -10.80
C SER A 69 -6.91 24.58 -11.83
N PHE A 70 -8.04 25.07 -12.33
CA PHE A 70 -8.81 24.44 -13.41
C PHE A 70 -8.02 24.41 -14.72
N LEU A 71 -7.34 25.48 -15.09
CA LEU A 71 -6.53 25.53 -16.31
C LEU A 71 -5.26 24.67 -16.22
N LEU A 72 -4.64 24.59 -15.06
CA LEU A 72 -3.45 23.75 -14.83
C LEU A 72 -3.71 22.25 -15.11
N GLN A 73 -4.95 21.76 -14.98
CA GLN A 73 -5.24 20.37 -15.31
C GLN A 73 -4.95 20.03 -16.77
N PHE A 74 -5.19 20.97 -17.70
CA PHE A 74 -4.89 20.79 -19.13
C PHE A 74 -3.38 20.73 -19.38
N LEU A 75 -2.60 21.57 -18.66
CA LEU A 75 -1.14 21.54 -18.76
C LEU A 75 -0.55 20.21 -18.26
N TYR A 76 -1.17 19.64 -17.22
CA TYR A 76 -0.71 18.37 -16.63
C TYR A 76 -1.33 17.13 -17.29
N PHE A 77 -2.30 17.30 -18.18
CA PHE A 77 -3.02 16.19 -18.81
C PHE A 77 -2.10 15.15 -19.46
N PRO A 78 -1.12 15.51 -20.33
CA PRO A 78 -0.26 14.50 -20.95
C PRO A 78 0.56 13.71 -19.93
N LYS A 79 0.94 14.35 -18.81
CA LYS A 79 1.67 13.69 -17.73
C LYS A 79 0.78 12.72 -16.94
N ARG A 80 -0.47 13.11 -16.69
CA ARG A 80 -1.45 12.24 -16.03
C ARG A 80 -1.79 11.03 -16.90
N VAL A 81 -2.00 11.22 -18.19
CA VAL A 81 -2.22 10.11 -19.15
C VAL A 81 -1.05 9.12 -19.08
N ARG A 82 0.20 9.61 -19.06
CA ARG A 82 1.36 8.73 -18.97
C ARG A 82 1.42 7.97 -17.64
N VAL A 83 1.17 8.63 -16.51
CA VAL A 83 1.14 7.96 -15.19
C VAL A 83 0.06 6.89 -15.17
N LYS A 84 -1.16 7.23 -15.58
CA LYS A 84 -2.28 6.29 -15.65
C LYS A 84 -1.96 5.09 -16.55
N GLY A 85 -1.41 5.34 -17.75
CA GLY A 85 -1.03 4.28 -18.68
C GLY A 85 -0.01 3.29 -18.10
N VAL A 86 0.92 3.77 -17.25
CA VAL A 86 1.88 2.89 -16.56
C VAL A 86 1.16 1.96 -15.57
N PHE A 87 0.20 2.47 -14.79
CA PHE A 87 -0.57 1.65 -13.86
C PHE A 87 -1.53 0.70 -14.60
N GLU A 88 -2.22 1.17 -15.64
CA GLU A 88 -3.10 0.34 -16.47
C GLU A 88 -2.34 -0.82 -17.12
N ALA A 89 -1.15 -0.56 -17.67
CA ALA A 89 -0.29 -1.63 -18.20
C ALA A 89 0.07 -2.65 -17.12
N PHE A 90 0.47 -2.20 -15.93
CA PHE A 90 0.77 -3.11 -14.82
C PHE A 90 -0.45 -3.95 -14.39
N VAL A 91 -1.62 -3.32 -14.29
CA VAL A 91 -2.87 -4.01 -13.95
C VAL A 91 -3.20 -5.08 -15.00
N THR A 92 -3.04 -4.75 -16.28
CA THR A 92 -3.29 -5.69 -17.37
C THR A 92 -2.30 -6.84 -17.38
N ASP A 93 -1.00 -6.56 -17.22
CA ASP A 93 0.07 -7.56 -17.42
C ASP A 93 0.30 -8.45 -16.18
N PHE A 94 0.00 -7.97 -14.97
CA PHE A 94 0.32 -8.68 -13.73
C PHE A 94 -0.89 -9.03 -12.86
N LEU A 95 -1.92 -8.19 -12.84
CA LEU A 95 -3.11 -8.45 -12.02
C LEU A 95 -4.18 -9.18 -12.83
N GLU A 96 -4.29 -8.92 -14.14
CA GLU A 96 -5.23 -9.59 -15.05
C GLU A 96 -6.65 -9.68 -14.47
N PRO A 97 -7.28 -8.52 -14.11
CA PRO A 97 -8.56 -8.55 -13.42
C PRO A 97 -9.63 -9.19 -14.28
N GLN A 98 -10.48 -10.01 -13.63
CA GLN A 98 -11.52 -10.76 -14.31
C GLN A 98 -12.89 -10.17 -14.02
N ASN A 99 -13.66 -9.91 -15.06
CA ASN A 99 -15.05 -9.45 -14.96
C ASN A 99 -16.02 -10.64 -14.82
N ASN A 100 -15.74 -11.52 -13.87
CA ASN A 100 -16.56 -12.67 -13.56
C ASN A 100 -17.70 -12.29 -12.61
N SER A 101 -18.82 -12.99 -12.71
CA SER A 101 -19.86 -12.89 -11.68
C SER A 101 -19.32 -13.36 -10.33
N PHE A 102 -19.66 -12.70 -9.24
CA PHE A 102 -19.30 -13.16 -7.89
C PHE A 102 -19.66 -14.63 -7.62
N ASN A 103 -20.76 -15.11 -8.19
CA ASN A 103 -21.21 -16.49 -8.01
C ASN A 103 -20.32 -17.56 -8.67
N GLU A 104 -19.31 -17.14 -9.43
CA GLU A 104 -18.34 -18.06 -10.02
C GLU A 104 -17.20 -18.42 -9.07
N TYR A 105 -17.07 -17.72 -7.94
CA TYR A 105 -16.01 -17.96 -6.96
C TYR A 105 -16.51 -18.83 -5.79
N ASP A 106 -15.68 -19.78 -5.39
CA ASP A 106 -15.89 -20.57 -4.17
C ASP A 106 -15.59 -19.74 -2.92
N TYR A 107 -14.55 -18.89 -3.03
CA TYR A 107 -14.09 -17.96 -2.00
C TYR A 107 -13.86 -16.57 -2.58
N VAL A 108 -14.16 -15.54 -1.81
CA VAL A 108 -13.68 -14.18 -2.08
C VAL A 108 -12.89 -13.67 -0.90
N VAL A 109 -11.64 -13.27 -1.17
CA VAL A 109 -10.73 -12.63 -0.21
C VAL A 109 -10.88 -11.11 -0.37
N TYR A 110 -11.39 -10.45 0.67
CA TYR A 110 -11.60 -9.00 0.75
C TYR A 110 -10.39 -8.34 1.41
N GLY A 111 -9.71 -7.50 0.69
CA GLY A 111 -8.51 -6.84 1.19
C GLY A 111 -7.28 -7.23 0.37
N SER A 112 -6.18 -6.73 0.70
CA SER A 112 -5.87 -5.77 1.76
C SER A 112 -6.26 -4.33 1.38
N ASP A 113 -5.53 -3.36 1.91
CA ASP A 113 -5.69 -1.93 1.77
C ASP A 113 -6.90 -1.37 2.51
N GLN A 114 -7.15 -0.07 2.39
CA GLN A 114 -8.18 0.66 3.13
C GLN A 114 -9.58 0.47 2.52
N ILE A 115 -9.96 -0.78 2.23
CA ILE A 115 -11.25 -1.10 1.60
C ILE A 115 -12.45 -0.76 2.49
N TRP A 116 -12.24 -0.65 3.80
CA TRP A 116 -13.26 -0.26 4.77
C TRP A 116 -13.15 1.20 5.23
N ASN A 117 -12.36 2.02 4.52
CA ASN A 117 -12.23 3.44 4.80
C ASN A 117 -13.38 4.23 4.12
N PRO A 118 -14.32 4.84 4.89
CA PRO A 118 -15.47 5.54 4.33
C PRO A 118 -15.08 6.77 3.50
N SER A 119 -13.97 7.42 3.82
CA SER A 119 -13.46 8.56 3.04
C SER A 119 -12.96 8.16 1.64
N LEU A 120 -12.61 6.89 1.42
CA LEU A 120 -12.16 6.37 0.14
C LEU A 120 -13.24 5.64 -0.63
N THR A 121 -14.07 4.86 0.06
CA THR A 121 -15.07 3.97 -0.57
C THR A 121 -16.51 4.48 -0.45
N GLY A 122 -16.76 5.51 0.37
CA GLY A 122 -18.13 5.97 0.63
C GLY A 122 -18.98 4.95 1.38
N ASN A 123 -18.38 4.07 2.16
CA ASN A 123 -19.05 2.91 2.80
C ASN A 123 -19.65 1.93 1.78
N ASP A 124 -19.00 1.72 0.65
CA ASP A 124 -19.46 0.80 -0.38
C ASP A 124 -19.57 -0.62 0.18
N THR A 125 -20.83 -1.09 0.29
CA THR A 125 -21.16 -2.38 0.92
C THR A 125 -20.65 -3.59 0.14
N ALA A 126 -20.24 -3.43 -1.12
CA ALA A 126 -19.57 -4.47 -1.89
C ALA A 126 -18.28 -4.93 -1.20
N TYR A 127 -17.51 -4.02 -0.60
CA TYR A 127 -16.31 -4.38 0.19
C TYR A 127 -16.61 -5.06 1.53
N PHE A 128 -17.86 -5.04 1.96
CA PHE A 128 -18.35 -5.82 3.10
C PHE A 128 -19.04 -7.12 2.66
N GLY A 129 -18.83 -7.54 1.41
CA GLY A 129 -19.31 -8.81 0.88
C GLY A 129 -20.80 -8.86 0.54
N LYS A 130 -21.48 -7.72 0.40
CA LYS A 130 -22.88 -7.67 -0.03
C LYS A 130 -23.00 -8.22 -1.46
N GLY A 131 -23.94 -9.13 -1.67
CA GLY A 131 -24.20 -9.73 -2.98
C GLY A 131 -23.36 -10.96 -3.32
N PHE A 132 -22.45 -11.39 -2.44
CA PHE A 132 -21.72 -12.65 -2.58
C PHE A 132 -22.20 -13.67 -1.55
N PHE A 133 -22.47 -14.90 -1.99
CA PHE A 133 -23.06 -15.95 -1.17
C PHE A 133 -22.08 -17.10 -0.82
N GLY A 134 -20.87 -17.08 -1.35
CA GLY A 134 -19.82 -18.02 -1.03
C GLY A 134 -19.06 -17.67 0.26
N LYS A 135 -17.93 -18.34 0.50
CA LYS A 135 -17.10 -18.08 1.68
C LYS A 135 -16.33 -16.76 1.55
N LYS A 136 -16.55 -15.86 2.49
CA LYS A 136 -15.93 -14.53 2.59
C LYS A 136 -14.78 -14.55 3.59
N ILE A 137 -13.61 -14.10 3.19
CA ILE A 137 -12.43 -13.97 4.05
C ILE A 137 -11.96 -12.52 3.97
N ALA A 138 -11.84 -11.82 5.10
CA ALA A 138 -11.17 -10.54 5.13
C ALA A 138 -9.70 -10.75 5.47
N TYR A 139 -8.81 -10.35 4.56
CA TYR A 139 -7.36 -10.44 4.80
C TYR A 139 -6.73 -9.05 4.87
N ALA A 140 -6.14 -8.73 6.03
CA ALA A 140 -5.45 -7.45 6.27
C ALA A 140 -6.28 -6.23 5.86
N ALA A 141 -7.61 -6.30 6.01
CA ALA A 141 -8.49 -5.17 5.70
C ALA A 141 -8.20 -4.00 6.64
N SER A 142 -8.31 -2.78 6.13
CA SER A 142 -7.97 -1.54 6.85
C SER A 142 -9.09 -0.52 6.69
N ASP A 143 -9.32 0.26 7.74
CA ASP A 143 -10.30 1.35 7.74
C ASP A 143 -9.67 2.74 7.79
N GLY A 144 -8.33 2.79 7.94
CA GLY A 144 -7.61 4.06 8.12
C GLY A 144 -8.03 4.81 9.40
N GLY A 145 -8.65 4.14 10.37
CA GLY A 145 -9.14 4.72 11.62
C GLY A 145 -10.48 5.44 11.51
N GLU A 146 -11.22 5.30 10.40
CA GLU A 146 -12.42 6.10 10.12
C GLU A 146 -13.74 5.30 10.10
N LEU A 147 -13.71 3.96 10.13
CA LEU A 147 -14.91 3.14 10.06
C LEU A 147 -15.83 3.38 11.26
N VAL A 148 -17.08 3.64 10.98
CA VAL A 148 -18.17 3.64 11.97
C VAL A 148 -19.01 2.38 11.74
N LEU A 149 -19.11 1.53 12.75
CA LEU A 149 -19.87 0.28 12.67
C LEU A 149 -21.37 0.54 12.90
N GLY A 150 -22.14 0.50 11.82
CA GLY A 150 -23.61 0.49 11.87
C GLY A 150 -24.15 -0.94 11.84
N GLU A 151 -25.45 -1.12 12.10
CA GLU A 151 -26.11 -2.42 12.13
C GLU A 151 -25.93 -3.21 10.82
N GLU A 152 -26.08 -2.55 9.65
CA GLU A 152 -25.87 -3.18 8.35
C GLU A 152 -24.42 -3.69 8.20
N THR A 153 -23.43 -2.87 8.54
CA THR A 153 -22.02 -3.26 8.45
C THR A 153 -21.70 -4.43 9.36
N ILE A 154 -22.20 -4.41 10.61
CA ILE A 154 -22.02 -5.51 11.56
C ILE A 154 -22.66 -6.79 11.01
N SER A 155 -23.89 -6.72 10.51
CA SER A 155 -24.58 -7.85 9.90
C SER A 155 -23.81 -8.45 8.73
N LEU A 156 -23.25 -7.61 7.84
CA LEU A 156 -22.44 -8.08 6.71
C LEU A 156 -21.13 -8.74 7.19
N LEU A 157 -20.47 -8.18 8.21
CA LEU A 157 -19.25 -8.75 8.77
C LEU A 157 -19.47 -10.06 9.52
N GLN A 158 -20.65 -10.27 10.12
CA GLN A 158 -21.03 -11.55 10.73
C GLN A 158 -21.05 -12.71 9.74
N ASP A 159 -21.29 -12.43 8.45
CA ASP A 159 -21.32 -13.42 7.39
C ASP A 159 -19.93 -13.82 6.85
N PHE A 160 -18.86 -13.14 7.29
CA PHE A 160 -17.50 -13.53 6.92
C PHE A 160 -17.10 -14.83 7.61
N TYR A 161 -16.47 -15.74 6.87
CA TYR A 161 -15.94 -16.98 7.41
C TYR A 161 -14.75 -16.74 8.35
N ALA A 162 -13.82 -15.85 7.94
CA ALA A 162 -12.66 -15.43 8.73
C ALA A 162 -12.40 -13.94 8.51
N ILE A 163 -11.94 -13.26 9.57
CA ILE A 163 -11.64 -11.82 9.51
C ILE A 163 -10.23 -11.57 10.07
N SER A 164 -9.42 -10.87 9.29
CA SER A 164 -8.19 -10.27 9.79
C SER A 164 -8.04 -8.82 9.32
N CYS A 165 -7.41 -8.03 10.17
CA CYS A 165 -7.18 -6.60 9.97
C CYS A 165 -5.68 -6.30 9.92
N ARG A 166 -5.32 -5.17 9.33
CA ARG A 166 -3.94 -4.69 9.33
C ARG A 166 -3.59 -3.91 10.60
N GLU A 167 -4.56 -3.19 11.18
CA GLU A 167 -4.41 -2.39 12.39
C GLU A 167 -4.94 -3.13 13.63
N LYS A 168 -4.20 -3.02 14.76
CA LYS A 168 -4.63 -3.57 16.05
C LYS A 168 -5.89 -2.87 16.58
N SER A 169 -6.00 -1.57 16.35
CA SER A 169 -7.18 -0.78 16.74
C SER A 169 -8.47 -1.27 16.07
N LEU A 170 -8.41 -1.56 14.76
CA LEU A 170 -9.55 -2.09 14.02
C LEU A 170 -9.89 -3.51 14.46
N SER A 171 -8.89 -4.39 14.64
CA SER A 171 -9.09 -5.75 15.13
C SER A 171 -9.79 -5.74 16.50
N HIS A 172 -9.31 -4.90 17.44
CA HIS A 172 -9.95 -4.75 18.76
C HIS A 172 -11.38 -4.25 18.66
N LYS A 173 -11.62 -3.22 17.84
CA LYS A 173 -12.96 -2.66 17.60
C LYS A 173 -13.93 -3.71 17.05
N LEU A 174 -13.51 -4.51 16.07
CA LEU A 174 -14.34 -5.55 15.50
C LEU A 174 -14.61 -6.68 16.50
N SER A 175 -13.62 -7.09 17.30
CA SER A 175 -13.80 -8.13 18.33
C SER A 175 -14.85 -7.74 19.38
N GLN A 176 -15.00 -6.45 19.67
CA GLN A 176 -16.05 -5.97 20.59
C GLN A 176 -17.47 -6.09 20.01
N HIS A 177 -17.61 -5.98 18.68
CA HIS A 177 -18.91 -6.01 17.99
C HIS A 177 -19.25 -7.39 17.39
N LEU A 178 -18.25 -8.27 17.29
CA LEU A 178 -18.38 -9.61 16.73
C LEU A 178 -17.83 -10.66 17.72
N PRO A 179 -18.43 -10.81 18.92
CA PRO A 179 -17.87 -11.64 20.00
C PRO A 179 -17.72 -13.11 19.63
N GLU A 180 -18.53 -13.59 18.67
CA GLU A 180 -18.48 -14.98 18.19
C GLU A 180 -17.37 -15.23 17.15
N LYS A 181 -16.63 -14.19 16.75
CA LYS A 181 -15.58 -14.30 15.72
C LYS A 181 -14.21 -13.98 16.30
N SER A 182 -13.23 -14.80 15.94
CA SER A 182 -11.83 -14.43 16.11
C SER A 182 -11.44 -13.40 15.04
N VAL A 183 -11.01 -12.21 15.45
CA VAL A 183 -10.51 -11.18 14.55
C VAL A 183 -9.01 -11.03 14.78
N GLU A 184 -8.21 -11.41 13.79
CA GLU A 184 -6.77 -11.44 13.90
C GLU A 184 -6.12 -10.17 13.34
N THR A 185 -4.90 -9.88 13.79
CA THR A 185 -4.04 -8.84 13.19
C THR A 185 -2.94 -9.53 12.38
N VAL A 186 -2.88 -9.22 11.08
CA VAL A 186 -1.96 -9.84 10.13
C VAL A 186 -1.17 -8.79 9.35
N CYS A 187 -0.10 -9.22 8.68
CA CYS A 187 0.72 -8.31 7.88
C CYS A 187 0.04 -7.89 6.56
N ASP A 188 0.42 -6.72 6.08
CA ASP A 188 0.10 -6.31 4.71
C ASP A 188 0.64 -7.36 3.72
N PRO A 189 -0.11 -7.67 2.62
CA PRO A 189 0.32 -8.67 1.65
C PRO A 189 1.73 -8.51 1.10
N VAL A 190 2.28 -7.30 1.05
CA VAL A 190 3.66 -7.10 0.55
C VAL A 190 4.69 -7.88 1.37
N PHE A 191 4.40 -8.21 2.64
CA PHE A 191 5.25 -9.05 3.48
C PHE A 191 5.08 -10.56 3.23
N LEU A 192 4.07 -11.00 2.49
CA LEU A 192 3.87 -12.41 2.16
C LEU A 192 4.90 -12.93 1.16
N LEU A 193 5.45 -12.04 0.33
CA LEU A 193 6.53 -12.36 -0.59
C LEU A 193 7.90 -12.12 0.07
N SER A 194 8.86 -12.97 -0.26
CA SER A 194 10.23 -12.86 0.26
C SER A 194 10.99 -11.68 -0.35
N LYS A 195 12.12 -11.30 0.25
CA LYS A 195 13.05 -10.33 -0.31
C LYS A 195 13.51 -10.74 -1.72
N GLU A 196 13.77 -12.03 -1.91
CA GLU A 196 14.21 -12.62 -3.18
C GLU A 196 13.13 -12.53 -4.25
N ASP A 197 11.86 -12.79 -3.88
CA ASP A 197 10.72 -12.60 -4.78
C ASP A 197 10.65 -11.14 -5.26
N TRP A 198 10.78 -10.18 -4.34
CA TRP A 198 10.76 -8.75 -4.69
C TRP A 198 11.99 -8.29 -5.48
N LEU A 199 13.17 -8.85 -5.21
CA LEU A 199 14.37 -8.54 -5.99
C LEU A 199 14.27 -9.11 -7.41
N SER A 200 13.66 -10.27 -7.60
CA SER A 200 13.41 -10.84 -8.93
C SER A 200 12.40 -10.05 -9.75
N PHE A 201 11.43 -9.41 -9.06
CA PHE A 201 10.42 -8.54 -9.65
C PHE A 201 10.97 -7.14 -9.97
N ALA A 202 11.97 -6.66 -9.22
CA ALA A 202 12.48 -5.31 -9.28
C ALA A 202 13.22 -5.02 -10.59
N GLN A 203 12.96 -3.87 -11.19
CA GLN A 203 13.73 -3.35 -12.31
C GLN A 203 14.77 -2.33 -11.80
N PRO A 204 16.09 -2.62 -11.94
CA PRO A 204 17.13 -1.74 -11.41
C PRO A 204 17.09 -0.35 -12.07
N PRO A 205 17.16 0.74 -11.28
CA PRO A 205 17.31 2.08 -11.83
C PRO A 205 18.72 2.28 -12.40
N LYS A 206 18.90 3.28 -13.26
CA LYS A 206 20.21 3.68 -13.77
C LYS A 206 21.07 4.36 -12.71
N GLU A 207 20.45 4.99 -11.76
CA GLU A 207 21.06 5.76 -10.68
C GLU A 207 21.72 4.85 -9.65
N ARG A 208 22.81 5.36 -9.04
CA ARG A 208 23.53 4.71 -7.95
C ARG A 208 23.92 5.77 -6.93
N ASN A 209 24.28 5.35 -5.74
CA ASN A 209 24.74 6.21 -4.65
C ASN A 209 23.73 7.32 -4.30
N TYR A 210 22.51 6.93 -3.92
CA TYR A 210 21.43 7.87 -3.67
C TYR A 210 20.65 7.61 -2.39
N LEU A 211 20.15 8.71 -1.82
CA LEU A 211 19.06 8.74 -0.86
C LEU A 211 17.73 8.76 -1.63
N LEU A 212 16.89 7.76 -1.41
CA LEU A 212 15.53 7.73 -1.95
C LEU A 212 14.57 8.49 -1.04
N VAL A 213 13.79 9.38 -1.62
CA VAL A 213 12.69 10.08 -0.95
C VAL A 213 11.36 9.64 -1.56
N TYR A 214 10.48 9.07 -0.73
CA TYR A 214 9.12 8.71 -1.14
C TYR A 214 8.09 9.22 -0.13
N LYS A 215 7.29 10.18 -0.54
CA LYS A 215 6.27 10.80 0.32
C LYS A 215 4.90 10.87 -0.35
N ILE A 216 3.85 10.63 0.45
CA ILE A 216 2.46 10.71 0.03
C ILE A 216 1.84 12.10 0.27
N SER A 217 2.46 12.90 1.12
CA SER A 217 2.08 14.29 1.42
C SER A 217 3.32 15.17 1.49
N GLU A 218 3.15 16.47 1.28
CA GLU A 218 4.25 17.43 1.43
C GLU A 218 4.72 17.48 2.90
N ASN A 219 6.03 17.36 3.10
CA ASN A 219 6.70 17.43 4.39
C ASN A 219 8.01 18.19 4.19
N LYS A 220 8.05 19.44 4.63
CA LYS A 220 9.18 20.36 4.43
C LYS A 220 10.35 20.01 5.33
N GLU A 221 10.07 19.53 6.53
CA GLU A 221 11.09 19.07 7.47
C GLU A 221 11.88 17.91 6.85
N MET A 222 11.18 16.91 6.33
CA MET A 222 11.80 15.79 5.64
C MET A 222 12.61 16.22 4.40
N ASP A 223 12.13 17.21 3.62
CA ASP A 223 12.87 17.71 2.46
C ASP A 223 14.19 18.37 2.91
N THR A 224 14.17 19.16 3.98
CA THR A 224 15.35 19.82 4.54
C THR A 224 16.33 18.78 5.10
N GLU A 225 15.86 17.81 5.84
CA GLU A 225 16.65 16.72 6.39
C GLU A 225 17.27 15.88 5.26
N ALA A 226 16.51 15.59 4.20
CA ALA A 226 17.02 14.82 3.06
C ALA A 226 18.17 15.55 2.33
N GLU A 227 18.05 16.87 2.12
CA GLU A 227 19.11 17.68 1.51
C GLU A 227 20.37 17.74 2.41
N SER A 228 20.17 17.92 3.72
CA SER A 228 21.26 17.97 4.69
C SER A 228 21.98 16.61 4.78
N PHE A 229 21.22 15.52 4.93
CA PHE A 229 21.75 14.16 4.98
C PHE A 229 22.54 13.81 3.72
N ALA A 230 21.95 14.06 2.55
CA ALA A 230 22.56 13.74 1.27
C ALA A 230 23.86 14.56 1.07
N SER A 231 23.87 15.83 1.47
CA SER A 231 25.07 16.69 1.41
C SER A 231 26.17 16.17 2.33
N LYS A 232 25.83 15.80 3.58
CA LYS A 232 26.80 15.27 4.56
C LYS A 232 27.46 13.98 4.07
N TRP A 233 26.68 13.09 3.45
CA TRP A 233 27.16 11.75 3.08
C TRP A 233 27.46 11.58 1.58
N GLY A 234 27.52 12.67 0.82
CA GLY A 234 27.85 12.65 -0.61
C GLY A 234 26.87 11.86 -1.47
N LYS A 235 25.56 11.89 -1.11
CA LYS A 235 24.50 11.17 -1.82
C LYS A 235 23.73 12.08 -2.75
N GLN A 236 23.23 11.54 -3.86
CA GLN A 236 22.22 12.22 -4.67
C GLN A 236 20.83 12.00 -4.03
N VAL A 237 20.00 13.05 -3.98
CA VAL A 237 18.60 12.89 -3.61
C VAL A 237 17.76 12.53 -4.83
N ILE A 238 17.07 11.38 -4.78
CA ILE A 238 16.09 10.97 -5.78
C ILE A 238 14.72 10.92 -5.11
N GLN A 239 13.76 11.69 -5.66
CA GLN A 239 12.39 11.68 -5.16
C GLN A 239 11.43 11.08 -6.17
N ILE A 240 10.68 10.04 -5.76
CA ILE A 240 9.55 9.52 -6.53
C ILE A 240 8.35 10.44 -6.34
N VAL A 241 7.75 10.88 -7.45
CA VAL A 241 6.56 11.73 -7.47
C VAL A 241 5.56 11.24 -8.51
N TYR A 242 4.26 11.36 -8.23
CA TYR A 242 3.23 10.99 -9.20
C TYR A 242 3.20 11.94 -10.39
N VAL A 243 3.21 13.25 -10.14
CA VAL A 243 3.26 14.27 -11.19
C VAL A 243 4.28 15.34 -10.82
N LYS A 244 5.24 15.57 -11.70
CA LYS A 244 6.26 16.62 -11.51
C LYS A 244 5.62 18.01 -11.68
N SER A 245 5.44 18.75 -10.57
CA SER A 245 5.00 20.14 -10.61
C SER A 245 6.04 21.07 -11.19
N ILE A 246 5.63 22.25 -11.69
CA ILE A 246 6.56 23.27 -12.20
C ILE A 246 7.58 23.68 -11.14
N LYS A 247 7.18 23.84 -9.87
CA LYS A 247 8.10 24.16 -8.77
C LYS A 247 9.18 23.12 -8.59
N LYS A 248 8.83 21.82 -8.69
CA LYS A 248 9.79 20.71 -8.60
C LYS A 248 10.70 20.64 -9.85
N PHE A 249 10.22 21.13 -11.00
CA PHE A 249 11.03 21.21 -12.21
C PHE A 249 12.22 22.17 -12.08
N LEU A 250 12.05 23.23 -11.31
CA LEU A 250 13.08 24.27 -11.07
C LEU A 250 14.01 23.94 -9.91
N CYS A 251 13.80 22.82 -9.21
CA CYS A 251 14.71 22.39 -8.15
C CYS A 251 15.88 21.60 -8.73
N PHE A 252 17.10 22.14 -8.64
CA PHE A 252 18.32 21.51 -9.14
C PHE A 252 19.01 20.61 -8.12
N LYS A 253 18.60 20.67 -6.85
CA LYS A 253 19.21 19.89 -5.76
C LYS A 253 18.72 18.45 -5.68
N GLN A 254 17.55 18.15 -6.25
CA GLN A 254 16.93 16.83 -6.20
C GLN A 254 16.56 16.36 -7.61
N LYS A 255 16.76 15.08 -7.86
CA LYS A 255 16.24 14.43 -9.06
C LYS A 255 14.86 13.89 -8.82
N PHE A 256 13.89 14.30 -9.64
CA PHE A 256 12.51 13.81 -9.57
C PHE A 256 12.27 12.75 -10.64
N VAL A 257 11.82 11.58 -10.20
CA VAL A 257 11.36 10.50 -11.08
C VAL A 257 9.85 10.35 -10.99
N TRP A 258 9.21 10.12 -12.12
CA TRP A 258 7.75 10.06 -12.22
C TRP A 258 7.31 9.16 -13.38
N ALA A 259 6.07 8.68 -13.35
CA ALA A 259 5.54 7.71 -14.31
C ALA A 259 6.47 6.49 -14.47
N ILE A 260 7.01 6.02 -13.35
CA ILE A 260 7.78 4.78 -13.27
C ILE A 260 6.83 3.60 -13.06
N THR A 261 7.20 2.44 -13.56
CA THR A 261 6.42 1.22 -13.36
C THR A 261 6.51 0.74 -11.91
N PRO A 262 5.56 -0.08 -11.41
CA PRO A 262 5.68 -0.70 -10.10
C PRO A 262 6.96 -1.54 -9.91
N ASN A 263 7.48 -2.16 -10.98
CA ASN A 263 8.77 -2.87 -10.97
C ASN A 263 9.95 -1.91 -10.76
N GLU A 264 9.94 -0.77 -11.44
CA GLU A 264 10.94 0.29 -11.22
C GLU A 264 10.81 0.89 -9.82
N PHE A 265 9.57 1.07 -9.31
CA PHE A 265 9.34 1.55 -7.95
C PHE A 265 10.06 0.65 -6.93
N VAL A 266 9.84 -0.67 -6.99
CA VAL A 266 10.56 -1.63 -6.13
C VAL A 266 12.06 -1.57 -6.37
N GLY A 267 12.49 -1.39 -7.63
CA GLY A 267 13.89 -1.23 -7.99
C GLY A 267 14.54 -0.01 -7.33
N TYR A 268 13.86 1.15 -7.30
CA TYR A 268 14.37 2.33 -6.60
C TYR A 268 14.57 2.08 -5.09
N PHE A 269 13.70 1.30 -4.43
CA PHE A 269 13.93 0.90 -3.05
C PHE A 269 15.07 -0.10 -2.93
N ALA A 270 15.13 -1.11 -3.80
CA ALA A 270 16.13 -2.18 -3.74
C ALA A 270 17.57 -1.66 -3.88
N TYR A 271 17.79 -0.61 -4.66
CA TYR A 271 19.11 -0.08 -4.98
C TYR A 271 19.42 1.26 -4.27
N ALA A 272 18.54 1.76 -3.41
CA ALA A 272 18.81 2.90 -2.56
C ALA A 272 19.87 2.55 -1.49
N ASP A 273 20.75 3.51 -1.16
CA ASP A 273 21.65 3.39 -0.01
C ASP A 273 20.91 3.71 1.29
N PHE A 274 19.97 4.65 1.21
CA PHE A 274 19.14 5.06 2.33
C PHE A 274 17.75 5.49 1.84
N VAL A 275 16.72 5.39 2.69
CA VAL A 275 15.34 5.75 2.34
C VAL A 275 14.74 6.71 3.37
N PHE A 276 14.14 7.81 2.90
CA PHE A 276 13.26 8.67 3.68
C PHE A 276 11.85 8.60 3.14
N THR A 277 10.89 8.35 4.02
CA THR A 277 9.51 8.18 3.59
C THR A 277 8.50 8.74 4.60
N THR A 278 7.29 9.05 4.13
CA THR A 278 6.10 9.27 4.96
C THR A 278 5.04 8.20 4.69
N SER A 279 5.36 7.20 3.87
CA SER A 279 4.41 6.20 3.38
C SER A 279 4.53 4.88 4.15
N PHE A 280 3.41 4.27 4.50
CA PHE A 280 3.38 2.91 5.03
C PHE A 280 4.10 1.93 4.09
N HIS A 281 3.78 1.93 2.79
CA HIS A 281 4.43 1.04 1.83
C HIS A 281 5.90 1.40 1.58
N GLY A 282 6.26 2.70 1.71
CA GLY A 282 7.66 3.10 1.70
C GLY A 282 8.45 2.47 2.84
N SER A 283 7.88 2.46 4.05
CA SER A 283 8.45 1.79 5.22
C SER A 283 8.48 0.27 5.03
N ALA A 284 7.39 -0.32 4.54
CA ALA A 284 7.30 -1.77 4.30
C ALA A 284 8.36 -2.27 3.32
N PHE A 285 8.51 -1.61 2.15
CA PHE A 285 9.55 -1.98 1.19
C PHE A 285 10.97 -1.75 1.71
N SER A 286 11.19 -0.70 2.52
CA SER A 286 12.49 -0.51 3.19
C SER A 286 12.82 -1.68 4.12
N ILE A 287 11.84 -2.16 4.88
CA ILE A 287 12.00 -3.31 5.79
C ILE A 287 12.19 -4.62 5.01
N ILE A 288 11.36 -4.89 4.00
CA ILE A 288 11.43 -6.12 3.20
C ILE A 288 12.79 -6.22 2.49
N LEU A 289 13.26 -5.11 1.92
CA LEU A 289 14.51 -5.05 1.15
C LEU A 289 15.74 -4.73 2.03
N GLU A 290 15.56 -4.67 3.36
CA GLU A 290 16.61 -4.46 4.35
C GLU A 290 17.43 -3.17 4.08
N LYS A 291 16.72 -2.05 3.86
CA LYS A 291 17.30 -0.74 3.63
C LYS A 291 17.33 0.08 4.91
N ASN A 292 18.44 0.75 5.18
CA ASN A 292 18.45 1.76 6.23
C ASN A 292 17.50 2.89 5.87
N PHE A 293 16.64 3.28 6.81
CA PHE A 293 15.59 4.25 6.52
C PHE A 293 15.14 5.03 7.75
N TYR A 294 14.45 6.12 7.48
CA TYR A 294 13.61 6.82 8.45
C TYR A 294 12.23 7.09 7.86
N THR A 295 11.22 6.91 8.69
CA THR A 295 9.84 7.27 8.38
C THR A 295 9.48 8.53 9.16
N PHE A 296 9.12 9.58 8.45
CA PHE A 296 8.76 10.86 9.04
C PHE A 296 7.29 10.88 9.44
N GLN A 297 7.03 11.39 10.63
CA GLN A 297 5.68 11.58 11.15
C GLN A 297 4.95 12.64 10.33
N PHE A 298 3.64 12.47 10.20
CA PHE A 298 2.76 13.51 9.69
C PHE A 298 1.49 13.61 10.57
N ALA A 299 0.77 14.71 10.43
CA ALA A 299 -0.20 15.17 11.45
C ALA A 299 -1.33 14.18 11.79
N HIS A 300 -1.64 13.19 10.91
CA HIS A 300 -2.76 12.26 11.11
C HIS A 300 -2.47 10.89 10.49
N ARG A 301 -3.09 9.82 11.03
CA ARG A 301 -3.10 8.45 10.47
C ARG A 301 -1.76 7.70 10.53
N ASN A 302 -1.10 7.78 11.67
CA ASN A 302 0.18 7.11 11.89
C ASN A 302 0.03 5.65 12.39
N GLU A 303 -1.16 5.21 12.80
CA GLU A 303 -1.38 3.94 13.49
C GLU A 303 -0.76 2.74 12.78
N ARG A 304 -0.99 2.60 11.47
CA ARG A 304 -0.44 1.49 10.67
C ARG A 304 1.08 1.40 10.72
N ILE A 305 1.75 2.57 10.68
CA ILE A 305 3.21 2.65 10.75
C ILE A 305 3.66 2.36 12.17
N THR A 306 2.97 2.91 13.16
CA THR A 306 3.26 2.69 14.59
C THR A 306 3.10 1.23 14.96
N ASP A 307 2.01 0.57 14.53
CA ASP A 307 1.77 -0.85 14.79
C ASP A 307 2.84 -1.73 14.12
N LEU A 308 3.19 -1.46 12.86
CA LEU A 308 4.25 -2.16 12.15
C LEU A 308 5.61 -2.02 12.85
N PHE A 309 5.96 -0.80 13.25
CA PHE A 309 7.26 -0.56 13.89
C PHE A 309 7.33 -1.11 15.30
N HIS A 310 6.24 -1.08 16.04
CA HIS A 310 6.16 -1.75 17.33
C HIS A 310 6.32 -3.28 17.19
N GLU A 311 5.64 -3.87 16.19
CA GLU A 311 5.73 -5.31 15.91
C GLU A 311 7.15 -5.77 15.55
N LEU A 312 7.88 -4.94 14.80
CA LEU A 312 9.23 -5.24 14.31
C LEU A 312 10.35 -4.63 15.18
N GLU A 313 10.01 -3.99 16.30
CA GLU A 313 10.95 -3.30 17.19
C GLU A 313 11.80 -2.23 16.47
N LEU A 314 11.13 -1.41 15.62
CA LEU A 314 11.73 -0.34 14.81
C LEU A 314 11.20 1.06 15.18
N SER A 315 10.66 1.25 16.39
CA SER A 315 10.02 2.50 16.79
C SER A 315 10.95 3.71 16.70
N GLU A 316 12.27 3.53 16.83
CA GLU A 316 13.28 4.57 16.67
C GLU A 316 13.43 5.07 15.21
N ARG A 317 12.85 4.35 14.25
CA ARG A 317 12.83 4.76 12.83
C ARG A 317 11.66 5.66 12.48
N PHE A 318 10.75 5.89 13.42
CA PHE A 318 9.61 6.80 13.26
C PHE A 318 9.91 8.13 13.93
N VAL A 319 10.31 9.11 13.12
CA VAL A 319 10.96 10.34 13.60
C VAL A 319 10.24 11.61 13.12
N SER A 320 10.39 12.69 13.88
CA SER A 320 10.13 14.06 13.41
C SER A 320 11.41 14.72 12.87
N HIS A 321 12.55 14.36 13.47
CA HIS A 321 13.89 14.81 13.05
C HIS A 321 14.86 13.63 13.10
N ILE A 322 15.84 13.62 12.18
CA ILE A 322 16.87 12.59 12.14
C ILE A 322 17.82 12.75 13.34
N PRO A 323 18.17 11.66 14.04
CA PRO A 323 19.19 11.70 15.06
C PRO A 323 20.54 12.18 14.49
N CYS A 324 21.25 12.99 15.25
CA CYS A 324 22.57 13.46 14.84
C CYS A 324 23.61 12.40 15.19
N TYR A 325 24.10 11.68 14.19
CA TYR A 325 25.16 10.69 14.32
C TYR A 325 26.46 11.16 13.63
N GLU A 326 27.60 10.63 14.09
CA GLU A 326 28.91 11.00 13.54
C GLU A 326 29.21 10.21 12.26
N THR A 327 28.82 8.94 12.20
CA THR A 327 29.08 8.05 11.06
C THR A 327 27.78 7.61 10.39
N LEU A 328 27.87 7.14 9.15
CA LEU A 328 26.71 6.57 8.43
C LEU A 328 26.31 5.21 9.02
N GLU A 329 27.27 4.49 9.58
CA GLU A 329 27.07 3.20 10.24
C GLU A 329 26.20 3.32 11.49
N ASP A 330 26.24 4.45 12.20
CA ASP A 330 25.38 4.71 13.38
C ASP A 330 23.89 4.74 13.02
N HIS A 331 23.57 4.95 11.74
CA HIS A 331 22.22 4.86 11.21
C HIS A 331 21.82 3.42 10.80
N ALA A 332 22.72 2.44 10.92
CA ALA A 332 22.42 1.06 10.50
C ALA A 332 21.35 0.40 11.38
N ILE A 333 20.63 -0.52 10.77
CA ILE A 333 19.61 -1.36 11.43
C ILE A 333 20.22 -2.75 11.63
N ASP A 334 20.02 -3.34 12.80
CA ASP A 334 20.33 -4.77 13.03
C ASP A 334 19.28 -5.64 12.31
N TRP A 335 19.57 -5.93 11.04
CA TRP A 335 18.69 -6.72 10.20
C TRP A 335 18.54 -8.17 10.65
N THR A 336 19.48 -8.72 11.44
CA THR A 336 19.35 -10.08 11.96
C THR A 336 18.15 -10.19 12.88
N ARG A 337 18.04 -9.26 13.85
CA ARG A 337 16.92 -9.20 14.80
C ARG A 337 15.59 -8.86 14.08
N VAL A 338 15.61 -7.85 13.23
CA VAL A 338 14.40 -7.41 12.51
C VAL A 338 13.88 -8.49 11.57
N SER A 339 14.75 -9.23 10.88
CA SER A 339 14.35 -10.31 9.98
C SER A 339 13.69 -11.48 10.72
N GLN A 340 14.14 -11.81 11.94
CA GLN A 340 13.46 -12.80 12.78
C GLN A 340 12.03 -12.37 13.13
N LYS A 341 11.85 -11.12 13.55
CA LYS A 341 10.52 -10.57 13.89
C LYS A 341 9.62 -10.49 12.65
N LYS A 342 10.17 -10.03 11.53
CA LYS A 342 9.47 -9.98 10.24
C LYS A 342 8.96 -11.36 9.83
N GLU A 343 9.79 -12.40 9.97
CA GLU A 343 9.39 -13.77 9.62
C GLU A 343 8.30 -14.30 10.56
N GLN A 344 8.38 -14.05 11.87
CA GLN A 344 7.32 -14.42 12.82
C GLN A 344 6.00 -13.71 12.48
N TYR A 345 6.05 -12.42 12.10
CA TYR A 345 4.88 -11.65 11.69
C TYR A 345 4.28 -12.19 10.39
N ARG A 346 5.12 -12.51 9.41
CA ARG A 346 4.71 -13.13 8.15
C ARG A 346 4.08 -14.51 8.39
N GLN A 347 4.70 -15.36 9.23
CA GLN A 347 4.23 -16.72 9.48
C GLN A 347 2.82 -16.73 10.10
N ARG A 348 2.53 -15.89 11.10
CA ARG A 348 1.16 -15.75 11.64
C ARG A 348 0.13 -15.41 10.56
N SER A 349 0.52 -14.59 9.60
CA SER A 349 -0.35 -14.18 8.49
C SER A 349 -0.57 -15.30 7.48
N VAL A 350 0.47 -16.09 7.23
CA VAL A 350 0.39 -17.31 6.41
C VAL A 350 -0.48 -18.37 7.10
N ASP A 351 -0.34 -18.54 8.42
CA ASP A 351 -1.15 -19.48 9.20
C ASP A 351 -2.64 -19.09 9.17
N PHE A 352 -2.96 -17.80 9.27
CA PHE A 352 -4.33 -17.30 9.11
C PHE A 352 -4.91 -17.68 7.73
N LEU A 353 -4.16 -17.48 6.64
CA LEU A 353 -4.59 -17.84 5.29
C LEU A 353 -4.74 -19.35 5.13
N ASN A 354 -3.80 -20.14 5.67
CA ASN A 354 -3.88 -21.60 5.66
C ASN A 354 -5.12 -22.11 6.40
N CYS A 355 -5.39 -21.61 7.60
CA CYS A 355 -6.58 -21.98 8.37
C CYS A 355 -7.88 -21.56 7.67
N SER A 356 -7.89 -20.37 7.05
CA SER A 356 -9.07 -19.84 6.38
C SER A 356 -9.39 -20.53 5.04
N LEU A 357 -8.35 -21.01 4.34
CA LEU A 357 -8.43 -21.67 3.04
C LEU A 357 -8.09 -23.17 3.09
N GLY A 358 -7.59 -23.67 4.24
CA GLY A 358 -6.94 -24.99 4.37
C GLY A 358 -7.83 -26.23 4.26
N ASP A 359 -9.15 -26.10 4.30
CA ASP A 359 -10.06 -27.22 3.98
C ASP A 359 -10.03 -27.66 2.51
N ILE A 360 -9.14 -27.06 1.73
CA ILE A 360 -9.04 -27.21 0.27
C ILE A 360 -8.21 -28.44 -0.12
N SER A 361 -7.17 -28.77 0.65
CA SER A 361 -6.28 -29.89 0.36
C SER A 361 -6.89 -31.27 0.66
N ASN A 362 -8.02 -31.33 1.39
CA ASN A 362 -8.67 -32.58 1.81
C ASN A 362 -9.91 -32.99 0.98
N LYS A 363 -10.21 -32.29 -0.13
CA LYS A 363 -11.38 -32.59 -0.98
C LYS A 363 -11.01 -33.19 -2.36
N ASN A 364 -9.83 -33.82 -2.48
CA ASN A 364 -9.50 -34.62 -3.65
C ASN A 364 -9.54 -36.11 -3.31
#